data_218996ffa3a117152a1b3b00c5b99eb2
#
_entry.id   218996ffa3a117152a1b3b00c5b99eb2
#
_cell.length_a   1.000
_cell.length_b   1.000
_cell.length_c   1.000
_cell.angle_alpha   90.00
_cell.angle_beta   90.00
_cell.angle_gamma   90.00
#
_symmetry.space_group_name_H-M   'P 1'
#
loop_
_entity.id
_entity.type
_entity.pdbx_description
1 polymer ?
#
loop_
_entity_poly.entity_id
_entity_poly.type
_entity_poly.pdbx_seq_one_letter_code
_entity_poly.pdbx_strand_id
1 'polypeptide(L)'
;MASPIRILTAVPICDGHDSAINTINLEFIRHGIEVVYLGYHRSVGDIVRAAIQEDVRAIGISSYNGGHIEFLAEVVTLLRKKGAADIKVFGGGGGTITHEDATMMRRKGVDEIFFAGTSLDEMVKFVHQRYGKPRAKRSRAKSSDIELAHKLTEIEDAKGKRPAPNTQPASAVDGLRRGEHPTSKPETRVIGFTGPGGAGKTTLIDELVLRFLNKDRQSRVAILSHDPSVIGEGALLGDRATMINSQNDRVFMRSMATRGQAGGLSPATHDCLALLADRDSIM
;
A
#
# COMPACT_ATOMS: atom_id res chain seq x y z
N MET A 1 -19.17 9.26 1.87
CA MET A 1 -17.91 9.90 2.24
C MET A 1 -16.95 9.76 1.06
N ALA A 2 -16.00 10.69 0.86
CA ALA A 2 -14.96 10.54 -0.15
C ALA A 2 -14.05 9.36 0.26
N SER A 3 -13.46 8.68 -0.74
CA SER A 3 -12.46 7.64 -0.49
C SER A 3 -11.27 8.22 0.26
N PRO A 4 -10.71 7.53 1.26
CA PRO A 4 -9.55 8.03 1.98
C PRO A 4 -8.35 8.21 1.03
N ILE A 5 -7.53 9.22 1.32
CA ILE A 5 -6.26 9.38 0.61
C ILE A 5 -5.33 8.28 1.12
N ARG A 6 -4.79 7.47 0.19
CA ARG A 6 -3.79 6.45 0.52
C ARG A 6 -2.43 6.92 0.04
N ILE A 7 -1.44 6.94 0.92
CA ILE A 7 -0.05 7.25 0.60
C ILE A 7 0.87 6.12 1.08
N LEU A 8 2.04 6.02 0.46
CA LEU A 8 3.10 5.16 0.95
C LEU A 8 4.19 6.02 1.57
N THR A 9 4.75 5.58 2.70
CA THR A 9 5.91 6.24 3.31
C THR A 9 7.06 5.25 3.50
N ALA A 10 8.28 5.72 3.26
CA ALA A 10 9.48 4.88 3.34
C ALA A 10 10.73 5.69 3.66
N VAL A 11 11.76 4.98 4.13
CA VAL A 11 13.12 5.50 4.30
C VAL A 11 14.05 4.76 3.33
N PRO A 12 14.94 5.47 2.61
CA PRO A 12 15.85 4.89 1.62
C PRO A 12 16.77 3.80 2.19
N ILE A 13 17.31 2.97 1.29
CA ILE A 13 18.19 1.85 1.65
C ILE A 13 19.46 2.31 2.40
N CYS A 14 19.95 3.50 2.12
CA CYS A 14 21.14 4.08 2.75
C CYS A 14 20.84 4.81 4.06
N ASP A 15 19.60 4.81 4.54
CA ASP A 15 19.17 5.60 5.69
C ASP A 15 18.40 4.75 6.70
N GLY A 16 18.70 4.90 7.98
CA GLY A 16 18.03 4.22 9.09
C GLY A 16 17.26 5.17 10.01
N HIS A 17 17.11 6.45 9.65
CA HIS A 17 16.45 7.44 10.49
C HIS A 17 14.95 7.46 10.21
N ASP A 18 14.17 6.76 11.03
CA ASP A 18 12.73 6.60 10.85
C ASP A 18 11.87 7.37 11.87
N SER A 19 12.45 7.98 12.90
CA SER A 19 11.68 8.66 13.95
C SER A 19 10.82 9.81 13.42
N ALA A 20 11.35 10.61 12.51
CA ALA A 20 10.61 11.73 11.92
C ALA A 20 9.44 11.24 11.06
N ILE A 21 9.66 10.23 10.21
CA ILE A 21 8.58 9.71 9.36
C ILE A 21 7.48 9.05 10.17
N ASN A 22 7.82 8.40 11.30
CA ASN A 22 6.82 7.81 12.20
C ASN A 22 5.93 8.88 12.83
N THR A 23 6.50 10.02 13.25
CA THR A 23 5.72 11.15 13.76
C THR A 23 4.79 11.74 12.70
N ILE A 24 5.29 11.92 11.47
CA ILE A 24 4.50 12.39 10.33
C ILE A 24 3.37 11.41 9.98
N ASN A 25 3.65 10.11 9.99
CA ASN A 25 2.65 9.07 9.73
C ASN A 25 1.50 9.13 10.72
N LEU A 26 1.80 9.29 12.02
CA LEU A 26 0.76 9.42 13.05
C LEU A 26 -0.14 10.63 12.80
N GLU A 27 0.43 11.76 12.39
CA GLU A 27 -0.35 12.95 12.10
C GLU A 27 -1.21 12.79 10.85
N PHE A 28 -0.70 12.17 9.80
CA PHE A 28 -1.48 11.83 8.62
C PHE A 28 -2.68 10.94 8.95
N ILE A 29 -2.47 9.92 9.80
CA ILE A 29 -3.53 9.01 10.22
C ILE A 29 -4.61 9.75 11.01
N ARG A 30 -4.26 10.63 11.94
CA ARG A 30 -5.21 11.47 12.69
C ARG A 30 -6.10 12.32 11.80
N HIS A 31 -5.60 12.66 10.61
CA HIS A 31 -6.32 13.46 9.62
C HIS A 31 -6.96 12.63 8.50
N GLY A 32 -7.23 11.35 8.73
CA GLY A 32 -8.01 10.52 7.82
C GLY A 32 -7.23 9.98 6.61
N ILE A 33 -5.89 10.00 6.64
CA ILE A 33 -5.04 9.47 5.58
C ILE A 33 -4.65 8.03 5.90
N GLU A 34 -4.85 7.11 4.95
CA GLU A 34 -4.34 5.74 5.03
C GLU A 34 -2.86 5.74 4.64
N VAL A 35 -1.99 5.33 5.57
CA VAL A 35 -0.54 5.31 5.39
C VAL A 35 -0.03 3.89 5.27
N VAL A 36 0.47 3.51 4.10
CA VAL A 36 1.21 2.26 3.90
C VAL A 36 2.66 2.53 4.30
N TYR A 37 3.05 2.06 5.47
CA TYR A 37 4.43 2.23 5.93
C TYR A 37 5.29 1.07 5.47
N LEU A 38 6.31 1.36 4.68
CA LEU A 38 7.19 0.34 4.13
C LEU A 38 8.42 0.07 5.01
N GLY A 39 8.68 0.92 6.00
CA GLY A 39 9.85 0.82 6.85
C GLY A 39 11.07 1.55 6.29
N TYR A 40 12.23 1.20 6.83
CA TYR A 40 13.54 1.74 6.46
C TYR A 40 14.35 0.73 5.62
N HIS A 41 15.49 1.17 5.09
CA HIS A 41 16.35 0.36 4.20
C HIS A 41 15.65 -0.14 2.94
N ARG A 42 14.82 0.70 2.32
CA ARG A 42 14.04 0.30 1.13
C ARG A 42 14.71 0.73 -0.16
N SER A 43 14.78 -0.22 -1.10
CA SER A 43 15.25 0.06 -2.45
C SER A 43 14.20 0.83 -3.25
N VAL A 44 14.62 1.51 -4.32
CA VAL A 44 13.72 2.15 -5.28
C VAL A 44 12.72 1.14 -5.87
N GLY A 45 13.19 -0.08 -6.16
CA GLY A 45 12.34 -1.15 -6.69
C GLY A 45 11.22 -1.56 -5.73
N ASP A 46 11.54 -1.72 -4.43
CA ASP A 46 10.58 -2.09 -3.39
C ASP A 46 9.52 -1.01 -3.20
N ILE A 47 9.96 0.26 -3.14
CA ILE A 47 9.07 1.42 -2.97
C ILE A 47 8.08 1.51 -4.13
N VAL A 48 8.57 1.43 -5.37
CA VAL A 48 7.73 1.56 -6.56
C VAL A 48 6.78 0.38 -6.71
N ARG A 49 7.23 -0.86 -6.44
CA ARG A 49 6.36 -2.05 -6.47
C ARG A 49 5.24 -1.94 -5.45
N ALA A 50 5.58 -1.64 -4.19
CA ALA A 50 4.60 -1.48 -3.14
C ALA A 50 3.60 -0.36 -3.47
N ALA A 51 4.06 0.78 -3.95
CA ALA A 51 3.21 1.91 -4.32
C ALA A 51 2.20 1.56 -5.43
N ILE A 52 2.61 0.76 -6.41
CA ILE A 52 1.74 0.27 -7.48
C ILE A 52 0.69 -0.71 -6.92
N GLN A 53 1.11 -1.72 -6.17
CA GLN A 53 0.22 -2.75 -5.63
C GLN A 53 -0.79 -2.19 -4.60
N GLU A 54 -0.39 -1.18 -3.86
CA GLU A 54 -1.26 -0.46 -2.91
C GLU A 54 -2.11 0.64 -3.56
N ASP A 55 -1.94 0.90 -4.86
CA ASP A 55 -2.63 1.96 -5.62
C ASP A 55 -2.59 3.32 -4.92
N VAL A 56 -1.43 3.70 -4.36
CA VAL A 56 -1.30 4.93 -3.59
C VAL A 56 -1.38 6.19 -4.45
N ARG A 57 -1.78 7.30 -3.86
CA ARG A 57 -1.81 8.62 -4.50
C ARG A 57 -0.43 9.24 -4.59
N ALA A 58 0.37 9.02 -3.55
CA ALA A 58 1.71 9.57 -3.47
C ALA A 58 2.64 8.71 -2.61
N ILE A 59 3.93 8.93 -2.77
CA ILE A 59 5.02 8.35 -2.01
C ILE A 59 5.70 9.46 -1.23
N GLY A 60 5.77 9.33 0.10
CA GLY A 60 6.54 10.20 0.99
C GLY A 60 7.87 9.53 1.36
N ILE A 61 8.99 10.19 1.09
CA ILE A 61 10.33 9.68 1.37
C ILE A 61 11.01 10.59 2.38
N SER A 62 11.41 9.99 3.52
CA SER A 62 12.24 10.66 4.52
C SER A 62 13.70 10.28 4.31
N SER A 63 14.58 11.24 4.05
CA SER A 63 16.00 10.98 3.81
C SER A 63 16.87 11.99 4.53
N TYR A 64 17.72 11.50 5.44
CA TYR A 64 18.70 12.29 6.19
C TYR A 64 20.12 12.14 5.65
N ASN A 65 20.37 11.10 4.85
CA ASN A 65 21.68 10.84 4.26
C ASN A 65 21.82 11.48 2.87
N GLY A 66 23.04 11.65 2.41
CA GLY A 66 23.32 12.09 1.04
C GLY A 66 22.76 11.14 -0.02
N GLY A 67 22.68 11.60 -1.28
CA GLY A 67 22.11 10.81 -2.38
C GLY A 67 20.59 10.94 -2.55
N HIS A 68 19.95 11.84 -1.78
CA HIS A 68 18.51 12.07 -1.85
C HIS A 68 18.03 12.53 -3.23
N ILE A 69 18.83 13.33 -3.95
CA ILE A 69 18.46 13.82 -5.29
C ILE A 69 18.34 12.66 -6.28
N GLU A 70 19.36 11.79 -6.31
CA GLU A 70 19.42 10.64 -7.21
C GLU A 70 18.34 9.64 -6.84
N PHE A 71 18.17 9.34 -5.56
CA PHE A 71 17.21 8.37 -5.07
C PHE A 71 15.76 8.77 -5.41
N LEU A 72 15.34 10.01 -5.10
CA LEU A 72 14.00 10.48 -5.40
C LEU A 72 13.77 10.57 -6.92
N ALA A 73 14.76 11.00 -7.68
CA ALA A 73 14.68 11.06 -9.14
C ALA A 73 14.55 9.66 -9.77
N GLU A 74 15.23 8.65 -9.22
CA GLU A 74 15.12 7.27 -9.68
C GLU A 74 13.74 6.69 -9.39
N VAL A 75 13.14 6.96 -8.22
CA VAL A 75 11.75 6.59 -7.91
C VAL A 75 10.79 7.18 -8.95
N VAL A 76 10.89 8.47 -9.26
CA VAL A 76 10.05 9.13 -10.29
C VAL A 76 10.25 8.48 -11.65
N THR A 77 11.50 8.20 -12.02
CA THR A 77 11.84 7.59 -13.32
C THR A 77 11.28 6.18 -13.44
N LEU A 78 11.40 5.37 -12.38
CA LEU A 78 10.90 4.00 -12.38
C LEU A 78 9.35 3.97 -12.39
N LEU A 79 8.67 4.87 -11.68
CA LEU A 79 7.21 5.03 -11.76
C LEU A 79 6.75 5.31 -13.20
N ARG A 80 7.43 6.24 -13.89
CA ARG A 80 7.14 6.55 -15.31
C ARG A 80 7.36 5.34 -16.21
N LYS A 81 8.48 4.63 -16.03
CA LYS A 81 8.82 3.43 -16.79
C LYS A 81 7.78 2.32 -16.61
N LYS A 82 7.27 2.14 -15.38
CA LYS A 82 6.24 1.16 -15.05
C LYS A 82 4.82 1.59 -15.50
N GLY A 83 4.62 2.82 -15.96
CA GLY A 83 3.31 3.33 -16.36
C GLY A 83 2.45 3.88 -15.22
N ALA A 84 3.08 4.18 -14.07
CA ALA A 84 2.45 4.70 -12.85
C ALA A 84 2.83 6.17 -12.58
N ALA A 85 2.98 6.98 -13.61
CA ALA A 85 3.39 8.39 -13.52
C ALA A 85 2.37 9.31 -12.79
N ASP A 86 1.18 8.83 -12.57
CA ASP A 86 0.14 9.50 -11.77
C ASP A 86 0.40 9.41 -10.26
N ILE A 87 1.18 8.43 -9.79
CA ILE A 87 1.68 8.38 -8.41
C ILE A 87 2.72 9.49 -8.25
N LYS A 88 2.47 10.41 -7.29
CA LYS A 88 3.36 11.53 -7.02
C LYS A 88 4.42 11.18 -6.00
N VAL A 89 5.51 11.94 -5.98
CA VAL A 89 6.61 11.74 -5.02
C VAL A 89 6.84 13.04 -4.29
N PHE A 90 6.84 13.00 -2.98
CA PHE A 90 7.25 14.10 -2.11
C PHE A 90 8.27 13.58 -1.09
N GLY A 91 8.99 14.46 -0.46
CA GLY A 91 9.98 14.05 0.53
C GLY A 91 10.41 15.16 1.46
N GLY A 92 11.32 14.81 2.35
CA GLY A 92 11.96 15.71 3.28
C GLY A 92 13.16 15.04 3.93
N GLY A 93 14.04 15.80 4.58
CA GLY A 93 15.26 15.24 5.13
C GLY A 93 15.93 16.15 6.17
N GLY A 94 15.15 16.66 7.11
CA GLY A 94 15.69 17.50 8.18
C GLY A 94 16.53 18.67 7.63
N GLY A 95 17.71 18.90 8.17
CA GLY A 95 18.60 19.98 7.73
C GLY A 95 19.56 19.61 6.60
N THR A 96 19.47 18.41 6.03
CA THR A 96 20.42 17.93 5.02
C THR A 96 20.06 18.32 3.59
N ILE A 97 18.80 18.65 3.32
CA ILE A 97 18.33 19.05 1.99
C ILE A 97 18.37 20.57 1.87
N THR A 98 19.13 21.07 0.91
CA THR A 98 19.21 22.50 0.60
C THR A 98 18.09 22.96 -0.33
N HIS A 99 17.86 24.27 -0.45
CA HIS A 99 16.91 24.83 -1.42
C HIS A 99 17.33 24.56 -2.87
N GLU A 100 18.62 24.44 -3.14
CA GLU A 100 19.16 24.10 -4.45
C GLU A 100 18.83 22.65 -4.79
N ASP A 101 19.05 21.70 -3.83
CA ASP A 101 18.69 20.29 -3.97
C ASP A 101 17.20 20.13 -4.26
N ALA A 102 16.35 20.83 -3.50
CA ALA A 102 14.90 20.80 -3.70
C ALA A 102 14.51 21.31 -5.10
N THR A 103 15.18 22.35 -5.59
CA THR A 103 14.96 22.86 -6.96
C THR A 103 15.34 21.82 -8.00
N MET A 104 16.48 21.13 -7.83
CA MET A 104 16.91 20.06 -8.73
C MET A 104 15.93 18.87 -8.69
N MET A 105 15.48 18.45 -7.50
CA MET A 105 14.53 17.35 -7.36
C MET A 105 13.17 17.67 -8.01
N ARG A 106 12.66 18.90 -7.86
CA ARG A 106 11.43 19.33 -8.53
C ARG A 106 11.56 19.31 -10.06
N ARG A 107 12.70 19.73 -10.62
CA ARG A 107 13.00 19.63 -12.07
C ARG A 107 13.01 18.17 -12.55
N LYS A 108 13.42 17.23 -11.71
CA LYS A 108 13.39 15.79 -12.00
C LYS A 108 12.00 15.16 -11.83
N GLY A 109 11.03 15.92 -11.28
CA GLY A 109 9.62 15.52 -11.19
C GLY A 109 9.15 15.13 -9.79
N VAL A 110 9.94 15.45 -8.76
CA VAL A 110 9.48 15.38 -7.37
C VAL A 110 8.46 16.52 -7.16
N ASP A 111 7.34 16.20 -6.53
CA ASP A 111 6.18 17.12 -6.42
C ASP A 111 6.41 18.18 -5.33
N GLU A 112 6.96 17.76 -4.17
CA GLU A 112 7.27 18.68 -3.07
C GLU A 112 8.43 18.17 -2.19
N ILE A 113 9.16 19.10 -1.58
CA ILE A 113 10.19 18.86 -0.57
C ILE A 113 9.89 19.70 0.66
N PHE A 114 9.70 19.04 1.79
CA PHE A 114 9.53 19.67 3.10
C PHE A 114 10.87 19.86 3.80
N PHE A 115 11.13 21.07 4.24
CA PHE A 115 12.35 21.42 4.96
C PHE A 115 12.20 21.24 6.48
N ALA A 116 13.31 21.25 7.18
CA ALA A 116 13.32 21.32 8.63
C ALA A 116 12.51 22.56 9.11
N GLY A 117 11.65 22.36 10.11
CA GLY A 117 10.76 23.40 10.60
C GLY A 117 9.40 23.52 9.89
N THR A 118 9.16 22.79 8.80
CA THR A 118 7.81 22.68 8.23
C THR A 118 6.88 22.04 9.26
N SER A 119 5.74 22.67 9.56
CA SER A 119 4.78 22.16 10.52
C SER A 119 4.07 20.91 10.01
N LEU A 120 3.67 20.01 10.90
CA LEU A 120 2.89 18.82 10.55
C LEU A 120 1.55 19.19 9.90
N ASP A 121 0.89 20.23 10.40
CA ASP A 121 -0.36 20.76 9.82
C ASP A 121 -0.19 21.22 8.37
N GLU A 122 0.93 21.83 8.03
CA GLU A 122 1.24 22.25 6.67
C GLU A 122 1.41 21.05 5.74
N MET A 123 2.10 20.00 6.20
CA MET A 123 2.25 18.73 5.46
C MET A 123 0.89 18.06 5.23
N VAL A 124 0.04 18.01 6.25
CA VAL A 124 -1.32 17.46 6.15
C VAL A 124 -2.16 18.25 5.14
N LYS A 125 -2.17 19.58 5.25
CA LYS A 125 -2.90 20.45 4.31
C LYS A 125 -2.43 20.24 2.88
N PHE A 126 -1.12 20.14 2.66
CA PHE A 126 -0.56 19.86 1.34
C PHE A 126 -1.08 18.54 0.78
N VAL A 127 -1.02 17.45 1.56
CA VAL A 127 -1.49 16.12 1.12
C VAL A 127 -2.97 16.16 0.74
N HIS A 128 -3.83 16.78 1.57
CA HIS A 128 -5.25 16.91 1.28
C HIS A 128 -5.53 17.74 0.02
N GLN A 129 -4.89 18.88 -0.13
CA GLN A 129 -5.11 19.77 -1.27
C GLN A 129 -4.59 19.18 -2.57
N ARG A 130 -3.44 18.52 -2.51
CA ARG A 130 -2.74 18.03 -3.68
C ARG A 130 -3.22 16.64 -4.13
N TYR A 131 -3.46 15.73 -3.17
CA TYR A 131 -3.76 14.33 -3.45
C TYR A 131 -5.21 13.91 -3.12
N GLY A 132 -6.00 14.79 -2.50
CA GLY A 132 -7.41 14.53 -2.18
C GLY A 132 -8.38 14.59 -3.36
N LYS A 133 -7.95 15.15 -4.50
CA LYS A 133 -8.79 15.23 -5.70
C LYS A 133 -8.92 13.85 -6.37
N PRO A 134 -10.10 13.55 -6.99
CA PRO A 134 -10.26 12.32 -7.77
C PRO A 134 -9.16 12.18 -8.83
N ARG A 135 -8.65 10.97 -9.03
CA ARG A 135 -7.73 10.69 -10.15
C ARG A 135 -8.46 10.82 -11.48
N ALA A 136 -7.77 11.34 -12.48
CA ALA A 136 -8.16 11.13 -13.87
C ALA A 136 -8.13 9.62 -14.17
N LYS A 137 -9.11 9.11 -14.93
CA LYS A 137 -9.12 7.70 -15.36
C LYS A 137 -7.80 7.39 -16.06
N ARG A 138 -7.08 6.38 -15.58
CA ARG A 138 -5.89 5.89 -16.27
C ARG A 138 -6.29 5.36 -17.66
N SER A 139 -5.64 5.85 -18.70
CA SER A 139 -5.68 5.16 -19.98
C SER A 139 -4.95 3.81 -19.82
N ARG A 140 -5.49 2.73 -20.34
CA ARG A 140 -5.05 1.32 -20.29
C ARG A 140 -3.76 1.08 -19.51
N ALA A 141 -3.87 0.35 -18.38
CA ALA A 141 -2.72 0.00 -17.55
C ALA A 141 -1.69 -0.81 -18.36
N LYS A 142 -0.40 -0.49 -18.17
CA LYS A 142 0.71 -1.19 -18.83
C LYS A 142 1.13 -2.47 -18.10
N SER A 143 0.58 -2.75 -16.92
CA SER A 143 0.87 -3.97 -16.15
C SER A 143 -0.38 -4.51 -15.48
N SER A 144 -0.43 -5.84 -15.32
CA SER A 144 -1.51 -6.54 -14.61
C SER A 144 -1.65 -6.07 -13.16
N ASP A 145 -0.53 -5.79 -12.47
CA ASP A 145 -0.55 -5.33 -11.08
C ASP A 145 -1.21 -3.96 -10.90
N ILE A 146 -1.02 -3.03 -11.86
CA ILE A 146 -1.68 -1.71 -11.83
C ILE A 146 -3.20 -1.86 -12.00
N GLU A 147 -3.62 -2.68 -12.95
CA GLU A 147 -5.04 -2.92 -13.20
C GLU A 147 -5.71 -3.62 -12.02
N LEU A 148 -5.06 -4.64 -11.48
CA LEU A 148 -5.52 -5.39 -10.32
C LEU A 148 -5.65 -4.49 -9.08
N ALA A 149 -4.61 -3.70 -8.78
CA ALA A 149 -4.60 -2.76 -7.66
C ALA A 149 -5.73 -1.73 -7.77
N HIS A 150 -5.98 -1.23 -8.98
CA HIS A 150 -7.06 -0.27 -9.23
C HIS A 150 -8.45 -0.90 -9.03
N LYS A 151 -8.70 -2.10 -9.55
CA LYS A 151 -9.95 -2.84 -9.33
C LYS A 151 -10.21 -3.10 -7.83
N LEU A 152 -9.17 -3.46 -7.08
CA LEU A 152 -9.29 -3.62 -5.62
C LEU A 152 -9.68 -2.31 -4.94
N THR A 153 -9.08 -1.18 -5.34
CA THR A 153 -9.46 0.14 -4.81
C THR A 153 -10.91 0.49 -5.14
N GLU A 154 -11.38 0.21 -6.35
CA GLU A 154 -12.78 0.44 -6.73
C GLU A 154 -13.75 -0.38 -5.87
N ILE A 155 -13.41 -1.64 -5.55
CA ILE A 155 -14.20 -2.50 -4.66
C ILE A 155 -14.22 -1.92 -3.23
N GLU A 156 -13.06 -1.53 -2.69
CA GLU A 156 -12.96 -0.91 -1.35
C GLU A 156 -13.81 0.37 -1.26
N ASP A 157 -13.76 1.21 -2.29
CA ASP A 157 -14.49 2.48 -2.35
C ASP A 157 -16.01 2.27 -2.47
N ALA A 158 -16.44 1.28 -3.21
CA ALA A 158 -17.85 0.94 -3.36
C ALA A 158 -18.46 0.45 -2.03
N LYS A 159 -17.72 -0.36 -1.27
CA LYS A 159 -18.17 -0.90 0.04
C LYS A 159 -18.08 0.14 1.15
N GLY A 160 -17.08 1.01 1.14
CA GLY A 160 -16.92 2.09 2.13
C GLY A 160 -18.03 3.15 2.10
N LYS A 161 -18.84 3.20 1.04
CA LYS A 161 -20.00 4.12 0.91
C LYS A 161 -21.28 3.59 1.52
N ARG A 162 -21.36 2.29 1.85
CA ARG A 162 -22.55 1.69 2.48
C ARG A 162 -22.34 1.67 3.99
N PRO A 163 -23.31 2.17 4.82
CA PRO A 163 -23.29 1.88 6.25
C PRO A 163 -23.32 0.36 6.42
N ALA A 164 -22.46 -0.17 7.28
CA ALA A 164 -22.46 -1.59 7.59
C ALA A 164 -23.89 -1.98 8.05
N PRO A 165 -24.54 -2.98 7.45
CA PRO A 165 -25.74 -3.52 8.03
C PRO A 165 -25.36 -4.06 9.41
N ASN A 166 -26.17 -3.75 10.41
CA ASN A 166 -26.03 -4.20 11.80
C ASN A 166 -26.37 -5.70 11.88
N THR A 167 -25.65 -6.51 11.12
CA THR A 167 -25.76 -7.97 11.08
C THR A 167 -24.63 -8.56 11.90
N GLN A 168 -25.02 -9.30 12.95
CA GLN A 168 -24.16 -10.28 13.62
C GLN A 168 -23.33 -11.03 12.58
N PRO A 169 -22.09 -11.43 12.92
CA PRO A 169 -21.24 -12.19 12.00
C PRO A 169 -21.98 -13.47 11.61
N ALA A 170 -22.66 -13.47 10.50
CA ALA A 170 -22.96 -14.70 9.80
C ALA A 170 -21.61 -15.35 9.59
N SER A 171 -21.47 -16.59 10.03
CA SER A 171 -20.25 -17.36 9.92
C SER A 171 -19.75 -17.27 8.48
N ALA A 172 -18.77 -16.38 8.23
CA ALA A 172 -18.21 -16.13 6.91
C ALA A 172 -17.49 -17.38 6.34
N VAL A 173 -17.52 -18.48 7.09
CA VAL A 173 -16.95 -19.78 6.74
C VAL A 173 -17.95 -20.66 5.98
N ASP A 174 -19.26 -20.40 6.07
CA ASP A 174 -20.26 -21.29 5.45
C ASP A 174 -20.48 -21.04 3.96
N GLY A 175 -20.04 -19.90 3.42
CA GLY A 175 -20.09 -19.61 1.99
C GLY A 175 -18.96 -20.22 1.15
N LEU A 176 -17.95 -20.80 1.79
CA LEU A 176 -16.83 -21.49 1.12
C LEU A 176 -17.08 -23.01 0.97
N ARG A 177 -18.29 -23.49 1.24
CA ARG A 177 -18.65 -24.86 0.95
C ARG A 177 -18.78 -25.06 -0.55
N ARG A 178 -17.82 -25.80 -1.07
CA ARG A 178 -17.81 -26.60 -2.30
C ARG A 178 -18.98 -26.38 -3.25
N GLY A 179 -18.89 -25.39 -4.10
CA GLY A 179 -19.57 -25.41 -5.37
C GLY A 179 -18.76 -26.31 -6.30
N GLU A 180 -19.35 -27.43 -6.73
CA GLU A 180 -18.82 -28.28 -7.78
C GLU A 180 -18.75 -27.47 -9.08
N HIS A 181 -17.59 -27.01 -9.47
CA HIS A 181 -17.33 -26.51 -10.80
C HIS A 181 -16.55 -27.57 -11.59
N PRO A 182 -17.13 -28.11 -12.65
CA PRO A 182 -16.44 -29.03 -13.55
C PRO A 182 -15.60 -28.24 -14.55
N THR A 183 -14.40 -27.81 -14.18
CA THR A 183 -13.39 -27.38 -15.13
C THR A 183 -11.99 -27.65 -14.60
N SER A 184 -11.17 -28.21 -15.46
CA SER A 184 -9.79 -28.66 -15.30
C SER A 184 -8.75 -27.58 -14.98
N LYS A 185 -9.11 -26.48 -14.36
CA LYS A 185 -8.17 -25.43 -13.91
C LYS A 185 -7.74 -25.71 -12.47
N PRO A 186 -6.44 -25.65 -12.13
CA PRO A 186 -6.00 -25.79 -10.76
C PRO A 186 -6.66 -24.73 -9.88
N GLU A 187 -7.29 -25.17 -8.79
CA GLU A 187 -8.09 -24.40 -7.87
C GLU A 187 -7.21 -23.42 -7.09
N THR A 188 -7.55 -22.11 -7.10
CA THR A 188 -6.90 -21.12 -6.23
C THR A 188 -7.32 -21.39 -4.79
N ARG A 189 -6.35 -21.66 -3.90
CA ARG A 189 -6.62 -21.90 -2.47
C ARG A 189 -6.47 -20.62 -1.69
N VAL A 190 -7.46 -20.34 -0.82
CA VAL A 190 -7.42 -19.24 0.13
C VAL A 190 -7.10 -19.79 1.52
N ILE A 191 -6.07 -19.26 2.17
CA ILE A 191 -5.66 -19.63 3.52
C ILE A 191 -5.78 -18.40 4.41
N GLY A 192 -6.63 -18.45 5.44
CA GLY A 192 -6.82 -17.37 6.40
C GLY A 192 -5.98 -17.57 7.65
N PHE A 193 -5.31 -16.51 8.11
CA PHE A 193 -4.56 -16.45 9.36
C PHE A 193 -5.20 -15.44 10.30
N THR A 194 -5.57 -15.88 11.49
CA THR A 194 -6.14 -15.01 12.53
C THR A 194 -5.44 -15.25 13.88
N GLY A 195 -5.55 -14.29 14.76
CA GLY A 195 -4.96 -14.35 16.10
C GLY A 195 -4.63 -12.96 16.66
N PRO A 196 -4.27 -12.86 17.94
CA PRO A 196 -3.97 -11.59 18.60
C PRO A 196 -2.74 -10.88 18.01
N GLY A 197 -2.59 -9.59 18.30
CA GLY A 197 -1.37 -8.84 18.00
C GLY A 197 -0.14 -9.53 18.61
N GLY A 198 0.99 -9.49 17.90
CA GLY A 198 2.23 -10.12 18.38
C GLY A 198 2.31 -11.64 18.28
N ALA A 199 1.27 -12.35 17.85
CA ALA A 199 1.26 -13.83 17.73
C ALA A 199 2.13 -14.38 16.58
N GLY A 200 2.87 -13.54 15.86
CA GLY A 200 3.76 -13.97 14.78
C GLY A 200 3.06 -14.27 13.44
N LYS A 201 1.81 -13.85 13.24
CA LYS A 201 1.08 -14.10 11.97
C LYS A 201 1.83 -13.63 10.73
N THR A 202 2.28 -12.40 10.75
CA THR A 202 2.99 -11.77 9.62
C THR A 202 4.29 -12.51 9.30
N THR A 203 5.04 -12.91 10.34
CA THR A 203 6.27 -13.71 10.20
C THR A 203 5.97 -15.10 9.61
N LEU A 204 4.92 -15.75 10.07
CA LEU A 204 4.51 -17.07 9.56
C LEU A 204 4.07 -16.97 8.09
N ILE A 205 3.30 -15.95 7.74
CA ILE A 205 2.87 -15.72 6.34
C ILE A 205 4.08 -15.49 5.44
N ASP A 206 5.02 -14.66 5.86
CA ASP A 206 6.23 -14.35 5.06
C ASP A 206 7.09 -15.60 4.83
N GLU A 207 7.26 -16.45 5.85
CA GLU A 207 7.96 -17.73 5.74
C GLU A 207 7.22 -18.71 4.81
N LEU A 208 5.90 -18.78 4.89
CA LEU A 208 5.12 -19.61 3.97
C LEU A 208 5.23 -19.15 2.54
N VAL A 209 5.20 -17.85 2.31
CA VAL A 209 5.42 -17.25 0.97
C VAL A 209 6.78 -17.68 0.41
N LEU A 210 7.85 -17.58 1.22
CA LEU A 210 9.18 -18.04 0.82
C LEU A 210 9.17 -19.52 0.39
N ARG A 211 8.50 -20.38 1.17
CA ARG A 211 8.40 -21.81 0.86
C ARG A 211 7.62 -22.09 -0.41
N PHE A 212 6.52 -21.39 -0.65
CA PHE A 212 5.76 -21.49 -1.91
C PHE A 212 6.60 -21.04 -3.11
N LEU A 213 7.30 -19.92 -2.99
CA LEU A 213 8.16 -19.39 -4.06
C LEU A 213 9.31 -20.34 -4.41
N ASN A 214 9.85 -21.06 -3.43
CA ASN A 214 10.92 -22.04 -3.64
C ASN A 214 10.42 -23.37 -4.21
N LYS A 215 9.20 -23.79 -3.83
CA LYS A 215 8.63 -25.08 -4.25
C LYS A 215 8.19 -25.05 -5.71
N ASP A 216 7.61 -23.97 -6.17
CA ASP A 216 7.11 -23.82 -7.53
C ASP A 216 7.51 -22.46 -8.10
N ARG A 217 8.31 -22.49 -9.18
CA ARG A 217 8.81 -21.27 -9.83
C ARG A 217 7.75 -20.55 -10.66
N GLN A 218 6.63 -21.19 -10.98
CA GLN A 218 5.56 -20.58 -11.77
C GLN A 218 4.41 -20.06 -10.93
N SER A 219 4.30 -20.49 -9.68
CA SER A 219 3.24 -20.03 -8.78
C SER A 219 3.37 -18.56 -8.44
N ARG A 220 2.25 -17.87 -8.46
CA ARG A 220 2.09 -16.52 -7.90
C ARG A 220 1.32 -16.59 -6.59
N VAL A 221 1.63 -15.67 -5.68
CA VAL A 221 1.00 -15.57 -4.37
C VAL A 221 0.35 -14.20 -4.25
N ALA A 222 -0.91 -14.15 -3.82
CA ALA A 222 -1.57 -12.92 -3.42
C ALA A 222 -1.72 -12.88 -1.90
N ILE A 223 -1.40 -11.74 -1.29
CA ILE A 223 -1.55 -11.51 0.15
C ILE A 223 -2.52 -10.36 0.33
N LEU A 224 -3.57 -10.60 1.13
CA LEU A 224 -4.51 -9.58 1.54
C LEU A 224 -4.39 -9.41 3.07
N SER A 225 -3.73 -8.35 3.51
CA SER A 225 -3.56 -8.08 4.94
C SER A 225 -4.57 -7.05 5.44
N HIS A 226 -4.91 -7.12 6.73
CA HIS A 226 -5.91 -6.24 7.35
C HIS A 226 -5.35 -5.61 8.60
N ASP A 227 -5.35 -4.29 8.61
CA ASP A 227 -4.98 -3.49 9.77
C ASP A 227 -6.22 -2.80 10.38
N PRO A 228 -6.33 -2.76 11.72
CA PRO A 228 -7.44 -2.10 12.38
C PRO A 228 -7.40 -0.59 12.13
N SER A 229 -8.58 0.01 11.97
CA SER A 229 -8.70 1.46 11.89
C SER A 229 -10.02 1.93 12.48
N VAL A 230 -10.05 3.16 12.97
CA VAL A 230 -11.22 3.81 13.58
C VAL A 230 -12.01 4.55 12.51
N ILE A 231 -13.32 4.64 12.70
CA ILE A 231 -14.19 5.42 11.79
C ILE A 231 -13.81 6.90 11.86
N GLY A 232 -13.54 7.50 10.71
CA GLY A 232 -13.21 8.93 10.59
C GLY A 232 -11.73 9.25 10.74
N GLU A 233 -10.92 8.28 11.14
CA GLU A 233 -9.46 8.35 11.13
C GLU A 233 -8.88 7.58 9.94
N GLY A 234 -7.59 7.79 9.67
CA GLY A 234 -6.84 6.98 8.72
C GLY A 234 -6.47 5.60 9.29
N ALA A 235 -5.51 4.96 8.66
CA ALA A 235 -4.97 3.68 9.12
C ALA A 235 -3.46 3.64 8.92
N LEU A 236 -2.74 2.99 9.84
CA LEU A 236 -1.38 2.55 9.62
C LEU A 236 -1.43 1.14 9.03
N LEU A 237 -1.03 1.00 7.78
CA LEU A 237 -0.94 -0.26 7.05
C LEU A 237 0.52 -0.73 7.08
N GLY A 238 0.88 -1.45 8.15
CA GLY A 238 2.28 -1.67 8.54
C GLY A 238 2.86 -3.04 8.17
N ASP A 239 2.07 -4.02 7.77
CA ASP A 239 2.52 -5.40 7.56
C ASP A 239 3.65 -5.53 6.53
N ARG A 240 3.65 -4.69 5.48
CA ARG A 240 4.72 -4.68 4.47
C ARG A 240 6.10 -4.37 5.03
N ALA A 241 6.18 -3.62 6.13
CA ALA A 241 7.47 -3.27 6.73
C ALA A 241 8.25 -4.50 7.20
N THR A 242 7.56 -5.57 7.58
CA THR A 242 8.16 -6.80 8.12
C THR A 242 8.15 -7.98 7.14
N MET A 243 7.36 -7.91 6.07
CA MET A 243 7.23 -9.00 5.09
C MET A 243 8.24 -8.81 3.94
N ILE A 244 9.42 -9.41 4.09
CA ILE A 244 10.52 -9.28 3.12
C ILE A 244 10.17 -9.94 1.78
N ASN A 245 9.55 -11.11 1.82
CA ASN A 245 9.21 -11.88 0.63
C ASN A 245 8.04 -11.27 -0.16
N SER A 246 7.29 -10.33 0.42
CA SER A 246 6.28 -9.55 -0.29
C SER A 246 6.85 -8.69 -1.43
N GLN A 247 8.18 -8.50 -1.44
CA GLN A 247 8.89 -7.74 -2.48
C GLN A 247 9.29 -8.60 -3.69
N ASN A 248 9.00 -9.90 -3.70
CA ASN A 248 9.24 -10.75 -4.85
C ASN A 248 8.28 -10.42 -6.00
N ASP A 249 8.75 -10.49 -7.26
CA ASP A 249 7.93 -10.19 -8.45
C ASP A 249 6.71 -11.12 -8.63
N ARG A 250 6.74 -12.30 -8.02
CA ARG A 250 5.64 -13.28 -8.02
C ARG A 250 4.66 -13.09 -6.86
N VAL A 251 4.84 -12.06 -6.04
CA VAL A 251 3.95 -11.76 -4.91
C VAL A 251 3.21 -10.47 -5.18
N PHE A 252 1.90 -10.54 -5.17
CA PHE A 252 1.02 -9.38 -5.10
C PHE A 252 0.55 -9.20 -3.66
N MET A 253 0.77 -8.04 -3.06
CA MET A 253 0.28 -7.75 -1.72
C MET A 253 -0.59 -6.51 -1.72
N ARG A 254 -1.69 -6.55 -0.98
CA ARG A 254 -2.59 -5.43 -0.73
C ARG A 254 -2.91 -5.33 0.75
N SER A 255 -2.72 -4.15 1.31
CA SER A 255 -3.10 -3.83 2.68
C SER A 255 -4.48 -3.17 2.71
N MET A 256 -5.33 -3.56 3.63
CA MET A 256 -6.69 -3.07 3.78
C MET A 256 -6.94 -2.56 5.19
N ALA A 257 -7.60 -1.41 5.31
CA ALA A 257 -8.08 -0.91 6.58
C ALA A 257 -9.46 -1.50 6.91
N THR A 258 -9.70 -1.84 8.19
CA THR A 258 -11.03 -2.33 8.62
C THR A 258 -12.09 -1.25 8.59
N ARG A 259 -11.70 0.03 8.56
CA ARG A 259 -12.58 1.21 8.52
C ARG A 259 -13.67 1.17 9.59
N GLY A 260 -13.28 0.76 10.81
CA GLY A 260 -14.15 0.68 11.98
C GLY A 260 -15.07 -0.56 12.02
N GLN A 261 -14.93 -1.50 11.10
CA GLN A 261 -15.70 -2.74 11.15
C GLN A 261 -15.14 -3.68 12.24
N ALA A 262 -16.04 -4.23 13.05
CA ALA A 262 -15.71 -5.28 14.00
C ALA A 262 -15.38 -6.60 13.29
N GLY A 263 -14.53 -7.42 13.91
CA GLY A 263 -14.17 -8.75 13.38
C GLY A 263 -12.86 -8.78 12.58
N GLY A 264 -12.14 -7.64 12.48
CA GLY A 264 -10.78 -7.61 11.93
C GLY A 264 -10.68 -7.71 10.40
N LEU A 265 -11.79 -7.70 9.67
CA LEU A 265 -11.83 -7.74 8.22
C LEU A 265 -12.43 -6.45 7.64
N SER A 266 -11.94 -6.04 6.48
CA SER A 266 -12.55 -4.96 5.70
C SER A 266 -13.91 -5.41 5.12
N PRO A 267 -14.90 -4.51 4.98
CA PRO A 267 -16.16 -4.82 4.27
C PRO A 267 -15.99 -5.33 2.85
N ALA A 268 -14.86 -5.03 2.22
CA ALA A 268 -14.52 -5.38 0.86
C ALA A 268 -13.81 -6.73 0.72
N THR A 269 -13.46 -7.39 1.84
CA THR A 269 -12.59 -8.58 1.85
C THR A 269 -13.08 -9.69 0.93
N HIS A 270 -14.37 -10.03 1.00
CA HIS A 270 -14.93 -11.13 0.19
C HIS A 270 -14.83 -10.85 -1.31
N ASP A 271 -15.19 -9.66 -1.75
CA ASP A 271 -15.17 -9.30 -3.17
C ASP A 271 -13.72 -9.16 -3.68
N CYS A 272 -12.81 -8.68 -2.82
CA CYS A 272 -11.38 -8.64 -3.14
C CYS A 272 -10.78 -10.04 -3.28
N LEU A 273 -11.14 -10.98 -2.40
CA LEU A 273 -10.70 -12.37 -2.51
C LEU A 273 -11.25 -13.04 -3.78
N ALA A 274 -12.51 -12.79 -4.14
CA ALA A 274 -13.09 -13.31 -5.37
C ALA A 274 -12.33 -12.81 -6.61
N LEU A 275 -11.98 -11.50 -6.65
CA LEU A 275 -11.17 -10.94 -7.72
C LEU A 275 -9.75 -11.55 -7.77
N LEU A 276 -9.12 -11.75 -6.62
CA LEU A 276 -7.77 -12.35 -6.55
C LEU A 276 -7.77 -13.85 -6.87
N ALA A 277 -8.88 -14.56 -6.62
CA ALA A 277 -9.03 -15.97 -6.96
C ALA A 277 -9.28 -16.19 -8.45
N ASP A 278 -9.79 -15.18 -9.15
CA ASP A 278 -9.95 -15.23 -10.62
C ASP A 278 -8.57 -15.11 -11.28
N ARG A 279 -8.14 -16.21 -11.92
CA ARG A 279 -6.79 -16.35 -12.50
C ARG A 279 -6.47 -15.37 -13.60
N ASP A 280 -7.46 -14.91 -14.33
CA ASP A 280 -7.26 -13.95 -15.42
C ASP A 280 -6.87 -12.57 -14.87
N SER A 281 -7.00 -12.37 -13.55
CA SER A 281 -6.62 -11.15 -12.86
C SER A 281 -5.16 -11.12 -12.34
N ILE A 282 -4.48 -12.29 -12.26
CA ILE A 282 -3.14 -12.42 -11.66
C ILE A 282 -2.06 -12.78 -12.70
N MET A 283 -2.43 -13.15 -13.93
CA MET A 283 -1.48 -13.44 -15.01
C MET A 283 -0.86 -12.21 -15.65
#